data_f55834001bd8811b375de2286e55e63c
#
_entry.id   f55834001bd8811b375de2286e55e63c
#
_cell.length_a   1.000
_cell.length_b   1.000
_cell.length_c   1.000
_cell.angle_alpha   90.00
_cell.angle_beta   90.00
_cell.angle_gamma   90.00
#
_symmetry.space_group_name_H-M   'P 1'
#
loop_
_entity.id
_entity.type
_entity.pdbx_description
1 polymer ?
#
loop_
_entity_poly.entity_id
_entity_poly.type
_entity_poly.pdbx_seq_one_letter_code
_entity_poly.pdbx_strand_id
1 'polypeptide(L)'
;MTAGRKAAGFAVGYGVTMVVALLAVQLHRRRKEQLRRKQLQASAHNRTPRLPKILSNLVPTYSTSIPSSPSTPGRLGTPRRHDWNRSLSSQVSLMGVLQQHPANRQTQRLGYWTMSRKLVLVMVGLPARGKSYIVKMLIRYLNWIGFPTKVFNIGDYRRRLGYGGVAKSFFEKGNEEGQRVRSQMVQVAQDEMYEWLQEEDCAKVALFDATNTTKKRRHLLVQRSKVEKNAMLVFIESICDDPVILSQNYKLKLKNDDYKNQDPDAALRDFKQRVKAYEAVYETIEDNEDMGDIQYIKLYNVGQKVVTRNCKGYLPSQVAFYLQNIHIGPRKIWLTRPAESVLPDSDYDVGEGGEELTEEGRRYSMTVAKYLQAEQETSKITGPGAEILILAGTQKVDRESIAHVQMLYPVATTPLLNEIHGGELSGMDRESFRTQYPELWELREQDKLEFRFPGAGGESYQDVIQRVRPIIVELERQPRSLVVVCHLAVQRCLHAYFMGIEVSKVPYIDLPTHELTELIPSPFGTDCRHITQAEMMSHF
;
A
#
# COMPACT_ATOMS: atom_id res chain seq x y z
N MET A 1 40.64 11.44 -44.63
CA MET A 1 41.31 10.94 -43.37
C MET A 1 40.94 11.72 -42.11
N THR A 2 39.85 12.49 -42.09
CA THR A 2 39.48 13.37 -40.95
C THR A 2 38.21 12.90 -40.20
N ALA A 3 37.45 11.94 -40.70
CA ALA A 3 36.23 11.44 -40.03
C ALA A 3 36.45 10.34 -39.00
N GLY A 4 37.58 9.58 -39.09
CA GLY A 4 37.89 8.48 -38.18
C GLY A 4 38.42 8.91 -36.81
N ARG A 5 39.00 10.08 -36.69
CA ARG A 5 39.56 10.56 -35.40
C ARG A 5 38.51 11.15 -34.43
N LYS A 6 37.37 11.65 -34.94
CA LYS A 6 36.30 12.17 -34.06
C LYS A 6 35.47 11.05 -33.41
N ALA A 7 35.31 9.90 -34.07
CA ALA A 7 34.57 8.76 -33.49
C ALA A 7 35.36 8.05 -32.38
N ALA A 8 36.70 7.93 -32.51
CA ALA A 8 37.53 7.34 -31.48
C ALA A 8 37.64 8.21 -30.21
N GLY A 9 37.64 9.53 -30.33
CA GLY A 9 37.66 10.45 -29.19
C GLY A 9 36.35 10.41 -28.36
N PHE A 10 35.22 10.19 -28.97
CA PHE A 10 33.94 10.06 -28.28
C PHE A 10 33.84 8.74 -27.49
N ALA A 11 34.29 7.63 -28.05
CA ALA A 11 34.28 6.32 -27.37
C ALA A 11 35.21 6.27 -26.14
N VAL A 12 36.34 6.93 -26.18
CA VAL A 12 37.31 7.00 -25.06
C VAL A 12 36.76 7.92 -23.95
N GLY A 13 36.09 9.03 -24.30
CA GLY A 13 35.49 9.94 -23.32
C GLY A 13 34.38 9.27 -22.50
N TYR A 14 33.52 8.48 -23.11
CA TYR A 14 32.44 7.77 -22.42
C TYR A 14 32.96 6.64 -21.52
N GLY A 15 34.02 5.92 -21.95
CA GLY A 15 34.66 4.91 -21.12
C GLY A 15 35.27 5.51 -19.85
N VAL A 16 35.93 6.65 -19.94
CA VAL A 16 36.55 7.34 -18.80
C VAL A 16 35.49 7.87 -17.83
N THR A 17 34.38 8.45 -18.33
CA THR A 17 33.31 8.97 -17.49
C THR A 17 32.62 7.83 -16.71
N MET A 18 32.43 6.67 -17.31
CA MET A 18 31.85 5.51 -16.67
C MET A 18 32.78 4.91 -15.60
N VAL A 19 34.08 4.84 -15.88
CA VAL A 19 35.07 4.39 -14.89
C VAL A 19 35.12 5.35 -13.71
N VAL A 20 35.08 6.66 -13.95
CA VAL A 20 35.04 7.68 -12.89
C VAL A 20 33.76 7.58 -12.07
N ALA A 21 32.58 7.36 -12.69
CA ALA A 21 31.32 7.16 -11.99
C ALA A 21 31.34 5.87 -11.15
N LEU A 22 31.89 4.77 -11.67
CA LEU A 22 32.03 3.51 -10.93
C LEU A 22 33.02 3.65 -9.78
N LEU A 23 34.13 4.37 -9.97
CA LEU A 23 35.11 4.68 -8.92
C LEU A 23 34.49 5.59 -7.85
N ALA A 24 33.66 6.56 -8.22
CA ALA A 24 32.95 7.41 -7.27
C ALA A 24 31.95 6.61 -6.42
N VAL A 25 31.22 5.67 -7.02
CA VAL A 25 30.33 4.74 -6.30
C VAL A 25 31.13 3.82 -5.36
N GLN A 26 32.27 3.28 -5.81
CA GLN A 26 33.13 2.45 -4.95
C GLN A 26 33.76 3.25 -3.80
N LEU A 27 34.18 4.48 -4.04
CA LEU A 27 34.70 5.37 -3.00
C LEU A 27 33.62 5.76 -1.99
N HIS A 28 32.41 6.01 -2.45
CA HIS A 28 31.26 6.27 -1.58
C HIS A 28 30.92 5.06 -0.71
N ARG A 29 30.97 3.84 -1.27
CA ARG A 29 30.81 2.58 -0.53
C ARG A 29 31.87 2.41 0.55
N ARG A 30 33.15 2.58 0.23
CA ARG A 30 34.24 2.47 1.21
C ARG A 30 34.11 3.48 2.34
N ARG A 31 33.68 4.71 2.03
CA ARG A 31 33.46 5.76 3.04
C ARG A 31 32.29 5.41 3.96
N LYS A 32 31.19 4.86 3.42
CA LYS A 32 30.04 4.40 4.18
C LYS A 32 30.36 3.20 5.08
N GLU A 33 31.18 2.28 4.58
CA GLU A 33 31.67 1.13 5.35
C GLU A 33 32.61 1.54 6.50
N GLN A 34 33.48 2.51 6.28
CA GLN A 34 34.33 3.08 7.34
C GLN A 34 33.51 3.79 8.42
N LEU A 35 32.48 4.54 8.03
CA LEU A 35 31.55 5.17 8.98
C LEU A 35 30.78 4.13 9.81
N ARG A 36 30.32 3.06 9.16
CA ARG A 36 29.64 1.95 9.84
C ARG A 36 30.54 1.22 10.84
N ARG A 37 31.81 0.97 10.48
CA ARG A 37 32.80 0.38 11.41
C ARG A 37 33.07 1.28 12.61
N LYS A 38 33.14 2.61 12.42
CA LYS A 38 33.27 3.58 13.52
C LYS A 38 32.05 3.61 14.43
N GLN A 39 30.83 3.51 13.86
CA GLN A 39 29.60 3.44 14.65
C GLN A 39 29.49 2.15 15.46
N LEU A 40 29.87 1.01 14.87
CA LEU A 40 29.90 -0.28 15.57
C LEU A 40 30.95 -0.31 16.69
N GLN A 41 32.11 0.33 16.50
CA GLN A 41 33.12 0.47 17.54
C GLN A 41 32.67 1.41 18.68
N ALA A 42 31.95 2.50 18.36
CA ALA A 42 31.38 3.39 19.34
C ALA A 42 30.25 2.73 20.15
N SER A 43 29.43 1.88 19.53
CA SER A 43 28.37 1.13 20.22
C SER A 43 28.90 -0.02 21.10
N ALA A 44 30.07 -0.57 20.77
CA ALA A 44 30.72 -1.60 21.58
C ALA A 44 31.35 -1.04 22.88
N HIS A 45 31.71 0.25 22.90
CA HIS A 45 32.29 0.91 24.10
C HIS A 45 31.24 1.32 25.14
N ASN A 46 29.95 1.32 24.80
CA ASN A 46 28.85 1.74 25.67
C ASN A 46 28.03 0.60 26.26
N ARG A 47 28.53 -0.63 26.29
CA ARG A 47 27.85 -1.76 26.92
C ARG A 47 28.60 -2.24 28.15
N THR A 48 28.20 -1.73 29.30
CA THR A 48 27.92 -2.47 30.56
C THR A 48 27.30 -1.48 31.55
N PRO A 49 26.12 -1.82 32.15
CA PRO A 49 26.18 -2.27 33.53
C PRO A 49 25.38 -3.57 33.78
N ARG A 50 25.86 -4.32 34.76
CA ARG A 50 25.31 -5.58 35.27
C ARG A 50 23.93 -5.39 35.88
N LEU A 51 22.98 -6.25 35.48
CA LEU A 51 21.68 -6.42 36.17
C LEU A 51 21.86 -7.27 37.43
N PRO A 52 21.16 -6.95 38.55
CA PRO A 52 21.15 -7.76 39.76
C PRO A 52 20.31 -9.03 39.57
N LYS A 53 20.81 -10.15 40.07
CA LYS A 53 20.08 -11.41 40.25
C LYS A 53 19.02 -11.22 41.33
N ILE A 54 17.73 -11.13 40.98
CA ILE A 54 16.59 -11.50 41.82
C ILE A 54 15.43 -11.79 40.86
N LEU A 55 15.00 -13.03 40.83
CA LEU A 55 13.67 -13.56 40.50
C LEU A 55 13.77 -14.93 39.81
N SER A 56 14.23 -15.91 40.57
CA SER A 56 13.87 -17.30 40.35
C SER A 56 12.88 -17.68 41.46
N ASN A 57 11.61 -17.73 41.15
CA ASN A 57 10.55 -18.44 41.86
C ASN A 57 9.22 -17.75 41.63
N LEU A 58 8.47 -18.23 40.67
CA LEU A 58 6.99 -18.19 40.62
C LEU A 58 6.51 -18.76 39.28
N VAL A 59 6.42 -20.07 39.25
CA VAL A 59 5.60 -20.79 38.26
C VAL A 59 4.39 -21.34 39.01
N PRO A 60 3.16 -20.93 38.68
CA PRO A 60 1.97 -21.62 39.15
C PRO A 60 1.65 -22.79 38.23
N THR A 61 1.68 -24.02 38.77
CA THR A 61 1.14 -25.21 38.15
C THR A 61 -0.39 -25.16 38.13
N TYR A 62 -1.01 -25.19 36.97
CA TYR A 62 -2.44 -25.44 36.84
C TYR A 62 -2.71 -26.97 36.77
N SER A 63 -3.40 -27.50 37.77
CA SER A 63 -3.99 -28.82 37.71
C SER A 63 -5.41 -28.75 37.12
N THR A 64 -5.64 -29.54 36.10
CA THR A 64 -6.95 -29.78 35.50
C THR A 64 -7.81 -30.70 36.38
N SER A 65 -8.99 -30.24 36.80
CA SER A 65 -10.08 -31.09 37.22
C SER A 65 -11.41 -30.59 36.70
N ILE A 66 -12.06 -31.41 35.89
CA ILE A 66 -13.42 -31.24 35.35
C ILE A 66 -14.44 -31.73 36.40
N PRO A 67 -15.51 -30.99 36.70
CA PRO A 67 -16.71 -31.58 37.30
C PRO A 67 -17.91 -31.55 36.33
N SER A 68 -18.62 -32.66 36.36
CA SER A 68 -19.86 -33.00 35.67
C SER A 68 -21.07 -32.19 36.14
N SER A 69 -22.02 -31.93 35.21
CA SER A 69 -23.39 -31.41 35.41
C SER A 69 -24.32 -32.44 36.09
N PRO A 70 -25.61 -32.17 36.46
CA PRO A 70 -26.57 -31.13 36.07
C PRO A 70 -27.53 -30.64 37.18
N SER A 71 -28.33 -29.60 36.98
CA SER A 71 -29.81 -29.55 37.18
C SER A 71 -30.42 -28.15 37.21
N THR A 72 -31.35 -27.94 36.31
CA THR A 72 -32.63 -27.19 36.26
C THR A 72 -32.85 -25.78 36.88
N PRO A 73 -33.79 -24.97 36.31
CA PRO A 73 -33.66 -23.53 36.24
C PRO A 73 -34.52 -22.76 37.27
N GLY A 74 -33.94 -21.72 37.84
CA GLY A 74 -34.61 -20.73 38.67
C GLY A 74 -34.77 -19.40 37.95
N ARG A 75 -35.94 -18.80 38.05
CA ARG A 75 -36.35 -17.53 37.48
C ARG A 75 -35.36 -16.40 37.77
N LEU A 76 -34.88 -15.74 36.74
CA LEU A 76 -34.08 -14.52 36.80
C LEU A 76 -35.00 -13.30 36.92
N GLY A 77 -34.86 -12.59 38.02
CA GLY A 77 -35.38 -11.23 38.20
C GLY A 77 -34.50 -10.21 37.51
N THR A 78 -35.12 -9.26 36.86
CA THR A 78 -34.43 -8.12 36.17
C THR A 78 -33.62 -7.29 37.18
N PRO A 79 -32.35 -6.97 36.91
CA PRO A 79 -31.59 -6.05 37.75
C PRO A 79 -32.01 -4.61 37.53
N ARG A 80 -32.21 -3.89 38.66
CA ARG A 80 -32.51 -2.46 38.66
C ARG A 80 -31.31 -1.65 38.29
N ARG A 81 -31.50 -0.60 37.52
CA ARG A 81 -30.59 0.35 36.87
C ARG A 81 -29.81 1.28 37.81
N HIS A 82 -29.42 0.88 39.03
CA HIS A 82 -28.89 1.82 40.02
C HIS A 82 -27.58 1.48 40.71
N ASP A 83 -26.83 0.44 40.33
CA ASP A 83 -25.60 0.08 41.05
C ASP A 83 -24.29 0.15 40.25
N TRP A 84 -24.29 0.81 39.09
CA TRP A 84 -23.07 0.94 38.26
C TRP A 84 -22.17 2.14 38.62
N ASN A 85 -22.63 3.07 39.44
CA ASN A 85 -21.93 4.32 39.72
C ASN A 85 -20.99 4.31 40.95
N ARG A 86 -20.69 3.15 41.54
CA ARG A 86 -19.84 3.11 42.78
C ARG A 86 -18.55 2.30 42.68
N SER A 87 -18.14 1.79 41.53
CA SER A 87 -16.91 1.00 41.42
C SER A 87 -15.89 1.51 40.39
N LEU A 88 -16.14 2.64 39.79
CA LEU A 88 -15.28 3.24 38.76
C LEU A 88 -14.36 4.38 39.26
N SER A 89 -14.41 4.69 40.53
CA SER A 89 -13.41 5.58 41.14
C SER A 89 -12.27 4.71 41.66
N SER A 90 -11.15 4.82 41.07
CA SER A 90 -9.86 4.21 41.41
C SER A 90 -9.56 2.87 40.72
N GLN A 91 -8.58 2.92 39.91
CA GLN A 91 -7.83 1.85 39.28
C GLN A 91 -8.33 1.37 37.87
N VAL A 92 -8.74 2.26 36.97
CA VAL A 92 -8.18 2.11 35.62
C VAL A 92 -6.70 2.38 35.82
N SER A 93 -5.96 1.31 36.00
CA SER A 93 -4.57 1.41 36.35
C SER A 93 -3.88 2.16 35.24
N LEU A 94 -3.44 3.40 35.49
CA LEU A 94 -2.47 4.13 34.67
C LEU A 94 -1.31 3.19 34.26
N MET A 95 -1.03 2.15 35.04
CA MET A 95 -0.12 1.06 34.73
C MET A 95 -0.53 0.23 33.51
N GLY A 96 -1.82 0.03 33.21
CA GLY A 96 -2.24 -0.69 32.00
C GLY A 96 -1.95 0.11 30.73
N VAL A 97 -2.11 1.44 30.79
CA VAL A 97 -1.80 2.35 29.69
C VAL A 97 -0.31 2.67 29.65
N LEU A 98 0.35 2.79 30.79
CA LEU A 98 1.80 3.02 30.90
C LEU A 98 2.64 1.77 30.57
N GLN A 99 2.09 0.57 30.71
CA GLN A 99 2.76 -0.66 30.26
C GLN A 99 2.75 -0.83 28.73
N GLN A 100 2.02 0.01 27.99
CA GLN A 100 2.15 0.15 26.54
C GLN A 100 3.27 1.13 26.12
N HIS A 101 4.26 1.35 26.98
CA HIS A 101 5.45 2.17 26.71
C HIS A 101 6.22 1.72 25.44
N PRO A 102 6.97 2.61 24.76
CA PRO A 102 7.73 2.36 23.52
C PRO A 102 8.61 1.11 23.49
N ALA A 103 9.03 0.59 24.64
CA ALA A 103 9.75 -0.68 24.74
C ALA A 103 8.89 -1.90 24.34
N ASN A 104 7.56 -1.84 24.48
CA ASN A 104 6.63 -2.87 24.02
C ASN A 104 6.25 -2.73 22.54
N ARG A 105 6.58 -1.61 21.89
CA ARG A 105 6.38 -1.42 20.43
C ARG A 105 7.15 -2.45 19.61
N GLN A 106 8.31 -2.91 20.10
CA GLN A 106 9.05 -4.00 19.46
C GLN A 106 8.32 -5.34 19.56
N THR A 107 7.62 -5.62 20.67
CA THR A 107 6.96 -6.91 20.90
C THR A 107 5.65 -7.04 20.12
N GLN A 108 4.86 -6.00 19.93
CA GLN A 108 3.66 -6.05 19.08
C GLN A 108 4.02 -6.13 17.58
N ARG A 109 5.08 -5.46 17.15
CA ARG A 109 5.68 -5.70 15.85
C ARG A 109 6.20 -7.13 15.71
N LEU A 110 6.67 -7.78 16.74
CA LEU A 110 7.21 -9.16 16.75
C LEU A 110 6.16 -10.25 16.42
N GLY A 111 4.89 -10.09 16.75
CA GLY A 111 3.84 -11.08 16.46
C GLY A 111 3.64 -11.36 14.95
N TYR A 112 3.87 -10.36 14.11
CA TYR A 112 3.86 -10.51 12.64
C TYR A 112 5.24 -10.90 12.06
N TRP A 113 6.32 -10.82 12.84
CA TRP A 113 7.71 -10.75 12.39
C TRP A 113 8.48 -12.05 12.44
N THR A 114 8.06 -13.00 13.25
CA THR A 114 8.75 -14.31 13.38
C THR A 114 8.63 -15.17 12.12
N MET A 115 7.80 -14.78 11.15
CA MET A 115 7.61 -15.49 9.88
C MET A 115 8.17 -14.78 8.65
N SER A 116 8.81 -13.62 8.79
CA SER A 116 9.07 -12.75 7.65
C SER A 116 10.50 -12.82 7.17
N ARG A 117 10.76 -13.75 6.26
CA ARG A 117 11.91 -13.63 5.37
C ARG A 117 11.74 -12.36 4.52
N LYS A 118 12.85 -11.68 4.24
CA LYS A 118 12.91 -10.58 3.26
C LYS A 118 12.43 -11.11 1.91
N LEU A 119 11.58 -10.36 1.21
CA LEU A 119 10.98 -10.79 -0.05
C LEU A 119 11.53 -9.96 -1.21
N VAL A 120 11.95 -10.63 -2.27
CA VAL A 120 12.29 -10.01 -3.55
C VAL A 120 11.25 -10.41 -4.58
N LEU A 121 10.49 -9.43 -5.07
CA LEU A 121 9.54 -9.60 -6.16
C LEU A 121 10.21 -9.18 -7.46
N VAL A 122 10.33 -10.09 -8.41
CA VAL A 122 11.02 -9.87 -9.68
C VAL A 122 10.00 -9.82 -10.81
N MET A 123 9.90 -8.67 -11.47
CA MET A 123 9.03 -8.54 -12.63
C MET A 123 9.60 -9.25 -13.85
N VAL A 124 8.75 -9.97 -14.57
CA VAL A 124 9.07 -10.68 -15.82
C VAL A 124 8.03 -10.29 -16.89
N GLY A 125 8.46 -10.19 -18.14
CA GLY A 125 7.56 -9.98 -19.28
C GLY A 125 8.05 -8.89 -20.23
N LEU A 126 7.43 -8.84 -21.40
CA LEU A 126 7.74 -7.93 -22.49
C LEU A 126 7.49 -6.45 -22.12
N PRO A 127 8.11 -5.50 -22.81
CA PRO A 127 7.79 -4.08 -22.62
C PRO A 127 6.30 -3.80 -22.87
N ALA A 128 5.75 -2.79 -22.17
CA ALA A 128 4.34 -2.38 -22.26
C ALA A 128 3.29 -3.45 -21.89
N ARG A 129 3.64 -4.44 -21.10
CA ARG A 129 2.69 -5.45 -20.56
C ARG A 129 2.19 -5.12 -19.14
N GLY A 130 2.19 -3.86 -18.73
CA GLY A 130 1.63 -3.44 -17.44
C GLY A 130 2.56 -3.58 -16.23
N LYS A 131 3.79 -4.11 -16.35
CA LYS A 131 4.70 -4.35 -15.21
C LYS A 131 4.86 -3.18 -14.24
N SER A 132 5.20 -2.00 -14.77
CA SER A 132 5.43 -0.82 -13.92
C SER A 132 4.16 -0.31 -13.24
N TYR A 133 2.98 -0.60 -13.80
CA TYR A 133 1.70 -0.36 -13.15
C TYR A 133 1.50 -1.29 -11.95
N ILE A 134 1.68 -2.60 -12.17
CA ILE A 134 1.63 -3.62 -11.12
C ILE A 134 2.60 -3.26 -9.98
N VAL A 135 3.82 -2.84 -10.31
CA VAL A 135 4.83 -2.40 -9.34
C VAL A 135 4.31 -1.25 -8.46
N LYS A 136 3.71 -0.22 -9.07
CA LYS A 136 3.15 0.93 -8.32
C LYS A 136 2.03 0.51 -7.38
N MET A 137 1.14 -0.35 -7.83
CA MET A 137 0.04 -0.86 -7.00
C MET A 137 0.57 -1.71 -5.83
N LEU A 138 1.54 -2.58 -6.09
CA LEU A 138 2.16 -3.40 -5.05
C LEU A 138 2.90 -2.57 -4.01
N ILE A 139 3.64 -1.52 -4.41
CA ILE A 139 4.29 -0.61 -3.45
C ILE A 139 3.25 0.01 -2.53
N ARG A 140 2.19 0.57 -3.10
CA ARG A 140 1.12 1.20 -2.34
C ARG A 140 0.50 0.23 -1.34
N TYR A 141 0.12 -0.96 -1.81
CA TYR A 141 -0.50 -1.97 -0.97
C TYR A 141 0.42 -2.51 0.13
N LEU A 142 1.66 -2.86 -0.22
CA LEU A 142 2.60 -3.46 0.74
C LEU A 142 3.05 -2.47 1.82
N ASN A 143 3.32 -1.20 1.45
CA ASN A 143 3.59 -0.15 2.43
C ASN A 143 2.40 0.09 3.35
N TRP A 144 1.18 0.08 2.79
CA TRP A 144 -0.05 0.23 3.58
C TRP A 144 -0.24 -0.89 4.60
N ILE A 145 0.02 -2.14 4.22
CA ILE A 145 -0.08 -3.27 5.16
C ILE A 145 1.12 -3.39 6.12
N GLY A 146 2.03 -2.41 6.11
CA GLY A 146 3.12 -2.28 7.08
C GLY A 146 4.44 -2.92 6.66
N PHE A 147 4.64 -3.26 5.38
CA PHE A 147 5.91 -3.80 4.89
C PHE A 147 6.67 -2.75 4.08
N PRO A 148 7.78 -2.19 4.60
CA PRO A 148 8.61 -1.26 3.86
C PRO A 148 9.00 -1.83 2.50
N THR A 149 8.59 -1.13 1.43
CA THR A 149 8.74 -1.61 0.06
C THR A 149 9.49 -0.60 -0.79
N LYS A 150 10.51 -1.07 -1.53
CA LYS A 150 11.33 -0.22 -2.41
C LYS A 150 11.48 -0.83 -3.80
N VAL A 151 11.46 0.03 -4.82
CA VAL A 151 11.64 -0.36 -6.23
C VAL A 151 13.06 -0.13 -6.69
N PHE A 152 13.56 -1.11 -7.44
CA PHE A 152 14.82 -1.08 -8.15
C PHE A 152 14.53 -1.26 -9.65
N ASN A 153 14.29 -0.14 -10.35
CA ASN A 153 13.89 -0.14 -11.76
C ASN A 153 15.11 0.03 -12.67
N ILE A 154 15.43 -1.00 -13.44
CA ILE A 154 16.59 -1.00 -14.34
C ILE A 154 16.51 0.07 -15.44
N GLY A 155 15.29 0.44 -15.85
CA GLY A 155 15.09 1.55 -16.79
C GLY A 155 15.54 2.89 -16.22
N ASP A 156 15.31 3.13 -14.93
CA ASP A 156 15.74 4.34 -14.23
C ASP A 156 17.26 4.37 -14.04
N TYR A 157 17.88 3.23 -13.70
CA TYR A 157 19.34 3.10 -13.65
C TYR A 157 19.96 3.42 -15.01
N ARG A 158 19.37 2.90 -16.09
CA ARG A 158 19.81 3.20 -17.46
C ARG A 158 19.77 4.69 -17.76
N ARG A 159 18.68 5.37 -17.45
CA ARG A 159 18.53 6.82 -17.68
C ARG A 159 19.51 7.64 -16.83
N ARG A 160 19.65 7.32 -15.53
CA ARG A 160 20.60 8.00 -14.63
C ARG A 160 22.06 7.89 -15.10
N LEU A 161 22.43 6.78 -15.75
CA LEU A 161 23.76 6.57 -16.29
C LEU A 161 23.96 7.16 -17.70
N GLY A 162 23.03 7.99 -18.18
CA GLY A 162 23.16 8.68 -19.46
C GLY A 162 22.76 7.87 -20.71
N TYR A 163 22.20 6.66 -20.50
CA TYR A 163 21.71 5.82 -21.60
C TYR A 163 20.19 5.99 -21.83
N GLY A 164 19.64 7.20 -21.58
CA GLY A 164 18.30 7.61 -22.00
C GLY A 164 18.25 7.82 -23.52
N GLY A 165 17.12 7.49 -24.17
CA GLY A 165 16.93 7.74 -25.60
C GLY A 165 17.86 6.98 -26.55
N VAL A 166 18.56 5.92 -26.07
CA VAL A 166 19.46 5.12 -26.93
C VAL A 166 18.70 4.38 -28.01
N ALA A 167 19.33 4.28 -29.19
CA ALA A 167 18.77 3.60 -30.37
C ALA A 167 18.44 2.13 -30.07
N LYS A 168 17.51 1.55 -30.83
CA LYS A 168 17.11 0.14 -30.75
C LYS A 168 18.28 -0.85 -30.78
N SER A 169 19.34 -0.54 -31.52
CA SER A 169 20.55 -1.37 -31.65
C SER A 169 21.19 -1.68 -30.29
N PHE A 170 21.05 -0.79 -29.30
CA PHE A 170 21.51 -1.05 -27.92
C PHE A 170 20.84 -2.27 -27.29
N PHE A 171 19.63 -2.64 -27.74
CA PHE A 171 18.84 -3.75 -27.19
C PHE A 171 18.97 -5.04 -28.03
N GLU A 172 19.60 -4.98 -29.18
CA GLU A 172 19.77 -6.11 -30.09
C GLU A 172 20.74 -7.16 -29.52
N LYS A 173 20.53 -8.44 -29.89
CA LYS A 173 21.31 -9.57 -29.40
C LYS A 173 22.77 -9.51 -29.87
N GLY A 174 23.05 -8.93 -31.04
CA GLY A 174 24.39 -8.80 -31.61
C GLY A 174 25.23 -7.65 -31.03
N ASN A 175 24.66 -6.80 -30.19
CA ASN A 175 25.39 -5.67 -29.59
C ASN A 175 26.01 -6.09 -28.25
N GLU A 176 27.27 -6.56 -28.30
CA GLU A 176 28.02 -7.03 -27.12
C GLU A 176 28.23 -5.93 -26.08
N GLU A 177 28.56 -4.71 -26.52
CA GLU A 177 28.73 -3.56 -25.62
C GLU A 177 27.42 -3.22 -24.91
N GLY A 178 26.31 -3.16 -25.64
CA GLY A 178 24.98 -2.98 -25.08
C GLY A 178 24.63 -4.08 -24.07
N GLN A 179 24.98 -5.33 -24.35
CA GLN A 179 24.77 -6.45 -23.41
C GLN A 179 25.60 -6.29 -22.14
N ARG A 180 26.88 -5.92 -22.28
CA ARG A 180 27.80 -5.70 -21.15
C ARG A 180 27.28 -4.60 -20.24
N VAL A 181 26.93 -3.44 -20.80
CA VAL A 181 26.41 -2.30 -20.05
C VAL A 181 25.10 -2.65 -19.32
N ARG A 182 24.16 -3.32 -20.00
CA ARG A 182 22.89 -3.77 -19.37
C ARG A 182 23.15 -4.77 -18.22
N SER A 183 24.14 -5.65 -18.35
CA SER A 183 24.49 -6.61 -17.30
C SER A 183 25.09 -5.92 -16.09
N GLN A 184 25.97 -4.94 -16.30
CA GLN A 184 26.54 -4.12 -15.22
C GLN A 184 25.47 -3.32 -14.46
N MET A 185 24.54 -2.68 -15.18
CA MET A 185 23.42 -1.94 -14.55
C MET A 185 22.59 -2.82 -13.63
N VAL A 186 22.34 -4.05 -14.07
CA VAL A 186 21.60 -5.02 -13.27
C VAL A 186 22.38 -5.43 -12.04
N GLN A 187 23.67 -5.66 -12.17
CA GLN A 187 24.51 -6.01 -11.02
C GLN A 187 24.50 -4.90 -9.98
N VAL A 188 24.72 -3.65 -10.39
CA VAL A 188 24.65 -2.48 -9.49
C VAL A 188 23.28 -2.38 -8.79
N ALA A 189 22.19 -2.52 -9.55
CA ALA A 189 20.85 -2.46 -8.96
C ALA A 189 20.58 -3.62 -7.99
N GLN A 190 21.09 -4.81 -8.25
CA GLN A 190 20.99 -5.94 -7.32
C GLN A 190 21.81 -5.70 -6.05
N ASP A 191 23.03 -5.20 -6.18
CA ASP A 191 23.88 -4.90 -5.03
C ASP A 191 23.21 -3.88 -4.11
N GLU A 192 22.68 -2.77 -4.67
CA GLU A 192 21.92 -1.78 -3.90
C GLU A 192 20.65 -2.37 -3.28
N MET A 193 19.96 -3.27 -3.98
CA MET A 193 18.76 -3.95 -3.49
C MET A 193 19.06 -4.82 -2.28
N TYR A 194 20.09 -5.65 -2.35
CA TYR A 194 20.46 -6.52 -1.23
C TYR A 194 21.07 -5.74 -0.07
N GLU A 195 21.85 -4.68 -0.32
CA GLU A 195 22.30 -3.76 0.72
C GLU A 195 21.10 -3.16 1.48
N TRP A 196 20.12 -2.62 0.75
CA TRP A 196 18.92 -2.06 1.36
C TRP A 196 18.12 -3.09 2.16
N LEU A 197 17.99 -4.31 1.67
CA LEU A 197 17.33 -5.38 2.41
C LEU A 197 18.03 -5.73 3.72
N GLN A 198 19.33 -5.50 3.81
CA GLN A 198 20.14 -5.82 5.01
C GLN A 198 20.26 -4.67 6.01
N GLU A 199 19.86 -3.44 5.66
CA GLU A 199 20.01 -2.25 6.53
C GLU A 199 19.32 -2.37 7.88
N GLU A 200 18.22 -3.11 7.98
CA GLU A 200 17.44 -3.31 9.20
C GLU A 200 17.02 -4.77 9.34
N ASP A 201 16.85 -5.21 10.57
CA ASP A 201 16.40 -6.58 10.85
C ASP A 201 14.87 -6.66 10.87
N CYS A 202 14.25 -6.07 9.86
CA CYS A 202 12.80 -6.06 9.68
C CYS A 202 12.40 -6.70 8.35
N ALA A 203 11.14 -7.12 8.25
CA ALA A 203 10.60 -7.63 7.00
C ALA A 203 10.48 -6.48 6.00
N LYS A 204 11.18 -6.63 4.87
CA LYS A 204 11.20 -5.67 3.76
C LYS A 204 10.87 -6.37 2.46
N VAL A 205 10.26 -5.64 1.53
CA VAL A 205 9.96 -6.14 0.19
C VAL A 205 10.72 -5.31 -0.85
N ALA A 206 11.56 -5.96 -1.63
CA ALA A 206 12.22 -5.35 -2.78
C ALA A 206 11.47 -5.69 -4.07
N LEU A 207 11.14 -4.70 -4.88
CA LEU A 207 10.55 -4.85 -6.20
C LEU A 207 11.63 -4.60 -7.26
N PHE A 208 12.05 -5.67 -7.96
CA PHE A 208 13.04 -5.60 -9.03
C PHE A 208 12.34 -5.48 -10.39
N ASP A 209 12.20 -4.25 -10.90
CA ASP A 209 11.48 -3.96 -12.14
C ASP A 209 12.41 -3.96 -13.36
N ALA A 210 12.39 -5.06 -14.09
CA ALA A 210 13.06 -5.24 -15.37
C ALA A 210 12.25 -6.19 -16.25
N THR A 211 12.69 -6.46 -17.49
CA THR A 211 12.01 -7.40 -18.39
C THR A 211 12.26 -8.86 -18.01
N ASN A 212 13.45 -9.20 -17.57
CA ASN A 212 13.91 -10.54 -17.13
C ASN A 212 13.45 -11.67 -18.07
N THR A 213 13.56 -11.44 -19.37
CA THR A 213 12.91 -12.22 -20.44
C THR A 213 13.50 -13.60 -20.68
N THR A 214 14.69 -13.91 -20.20
CA THR A 214 15.36 -15.20 -20.48
C THR A 214 15.50 -16.07 -19.23
N LYS A 215 15.41 -17.40 -19.39
CA LYS A 215 15.69 -18.40 -18.34
C LYS A 215 17.07 -18.19 -17.70
N LYS A 216 18.09 -17.96 -18.53
CA LYS A 216 19.47 -17.69 -18.06
C LYS A 216 19.50 -16.48 -17.09
N ARG A 217 18.78 -15.42 -17.42
CA ARG A 217 18.70 -14.21 -16.60
C ARG A 217 18.03 -14.50 -15.26
N ARG A 218 16.91 -15.22 -15.27
CA ARG A 218 16.17 -15.61 -14.07
C ARG A 218 16.98 -16.53 -13.18
N HIS A 219 17.69 -17.48 -13.77
CA HIS A 219 18.59 -18.38 -13.05
C HIS A 219 19.69 -17.62 -12.28
N LEU A 220 20.32 -16.60 -12.88
CA LEU A 220 21.30 -15.77 -12.19
C LEU A 220 20.70 -15.02 -10.99
N LEU A 221 19.44 -14.57 -11.09
CA LEU A 221 18.73 -13.94 -9.97
C LEU A 221 18.47 -14.92 -8.83
N VAL A 222 18.06 -16.15 -9.16
CA VAL A 222 17.87 -17.22 -8.16
C VAL A 222 19.17 -17.58 -7.47
N GLN A 223 20.26 -17.77 -8.23
CA GLN A 223 21.57 -18.05 -7.65
C GLN A 223 22.02 -16.94 -6.69
N ARG A 224 21.87 -15.67 -7.07
CA ARG A 224 22.21 -14.54 -6.21
C ARG A 224 21.37 -14.54 -4.93
N SER A 225 20.06 -14.79 -5.03
CA SER A 225 19.16 -14.87 -3.87
C SER A 225 19.53 -16.00 -2.91
N LYS A 226 20.00 -17.14 -3.41
CA LYS A 226 20.48 -18.27 -2.58
C LYS A 226 21.74 -17.92 -1.78
N VAL A 227 22.61 -17.08 -2.32
CA VAL A 227 23.80 -16.58 -1.62
C VAL A 227 23.42 -15.61 -0.50
N GLU A 228 22.43 -14.78 -0.74
CA GLU A 228 21.87 -13.81 0.22
C GLU A 228 20.84 -14.47 1.15
N LYS A 229 21.30 -15.29 2.06
CA LYS A 229 20.63 -16.35 2.86
C LYS A 229 19.23 -16.06 3.44
N ASN A 230 18.74 -14.82 3.46
CA ASN A 230 17.48 -14.46 4.12
C ASN A 230 16.42 -13.85 3.17
N ALA A 231 16.62 -13.92 1.84
CA ALA A 231 15.68 -13.34 0.90
C ALA A 231 14.95 -14.45 0.12
N MET A 232 13.62 -14.46 0.22
CA MET A 232 12.76 -15.25 -0.65
C MET A 232 12.60 -14.52 -1.98
N LEU A 233 12.64 -15.24 -3.09
CA LEU A 233 12.48 -14.65 -4.42
C LEU A 233 11.23 -15.19 -5.08
N VAL A 234 10.33 -14.30 -5.55
CA VAL A 234 9.12 -14.65 -6.29
C VAL A 234 9.09 -13.86 -7.60
N PHE A 235 8.91 -14.54 -8.71
CA PHE A 235 8.75 -13.92 -10.01
C PHE A 235 7.30 -13.53 -10.25
N ILE A 236 7.07 -12.34 -10.82
CA ILE A 236 5.75 -11.88 -11.26
C ILE A 236 5.82 -11.69 -12.78
N GLU A 237 5.24 -12.63 -13.51
CA GLU A 237 5.20 -12.59 -14.97
C GLU A 237 3.92 -11.92 -15.45
N SER A 238 4.07 -10.77 -16.12
CA SER A 238 2.95 -10.03 -16.72
C SER A 238 2.83 -10.34 -18.19
N ILE A 239 1.77 -11.04 -18.56
CA ILE A 239 1.43 -11.49 -19.91
C ILE A 239 0.19 -10.69 -20.34
N CYS A 240 0.26 -10.04 -21.50
CA CYS A 240 -0.86 -9.32 -22.08
C CYS A 240 -0.85 -9.55 -23.60
N ASP A 241 -1.93 -10.07 -24.12
CA ASP A 241 -2.18 -10.34 -25.53
C ASP A 241 -3.41 -9.58 -26.08
N ASP A 242 -4.18 -8.92 -25.21
CA ASP A 242 -5.30 -8.06 -25.59
C ASP A 242 -4.82 -6.85 -26.40
N PRO A 243 -5.24 -6.72 -27.68
CA PRO A 243 -4.76 -5.66 -28.56
C PRO A 243 -5.22 -4.25 -28.11
N VAL A 244 -6.36 -4.14 -27.43
CA VAL A 244 -6.87 -2.85 -26.93
C VAL A 244 -5.99 -2.36 -25.78
N ILE A 245 -5.73 -3.22 -24.80
CA ILE A 245 -4.84 -2.92 -23.66
C ILE A 245 -3.43 -2.59 -24.17
N LEU A 246 -2.91 -3.37 -25.12
CA LEU A 246 -1.59 -3.13 -25.70
C LEU A 246 -1.49 -1.79 -26.41
N SER A 247 -2.50 -1.42 -27.21
CA SER A 247 -2.53 -0.12 -27.90
C SER A 247 -2.50 1.05 -26.89
N GLN A 248 -3.29 0.96 -25.83
CA GLN A 248 -3.28 1.95 -24.75
C GLN A 248 -1.91 2.02 -24.06
N ASN A 249 -1.33 0.87 -23.71
CA ASN A 249 -0.04 0.80 -23.06
C ASN A 249 1.10 1.35 -23.93
N TYR A 250 1.05 1.17 -25.25
CA TYR A 250 2.02 1.77 -26.16
C TYR A 250 1.93 3.30 -26.14
N LYS A 251 0.72 3.87 -26.25
CA LYS A 251 0.51 5.33 -26.17
C LYS A 251 1.03 5.88 -24.83
N LEU A 252 0.79 5.18 -23.72
CA LEU A 252 1.28 5.58 -22.41
C LEU A 252 2.82 5.56 -22.32
N LYS A 253 3.49 4.60 -22.96
CA LYS A 253 4.96 4.52 -22.98
C LYS A 253 5.63 5.63 -23.78
N LEU A 254 4.97 6.19 -24.78
CA LEU A 254 5.49 7.31 -25.55
C LEU A 254 5.57 8.62 -24.74
N LYS A 255 4.85 8.72 -23.62
CA LYS A 255 4.93 9.86 -22.70
C LYS A 255 6.18 9.83 -21.79
N ASN A 256 6.98 8.76 -21.81
CA ASN A 256 8.20 8.64 -21.01
C ASN A 256 9.34 9.49 -21.56
N ASP A 257 10.31 9.82 -20.71
CA ASP A 257 11.49 10.65 -21.05
C ASP A 257 12.32 10.11 -22.23
N ASP A 258 12.23 8.81 -22.54
CA ASP A 258 12.90 8.20 -23.70
C ASP A 258 12.33 8.72 -25.05
N TYR A 259 11.05 9.15 -25.09
CA TYR A 259 10.32 9.49 -26.31
C TYR A 259 9.66 10.86 -26.28
N LYS A 260 9.70 11.58 -25.16
CA LYS A 260 8.95 12.84 -24.90
C LYS A 260 9.18 13.94 -25.95
N ASN A 261 10.36 13.96 -26.61
CA ASN A 261 10.75 14.98 -27.56
C ASN A 261 10.85 14.44 -29.00
N GLN A 262 10.24 13.30 -29.30
CA GLN A 262 10.27 12.67 -30.62
C GLN A 262 8.90 12.78 -31.31
N ASP A 263 8.91 12.71 -32.65
CA ASP A 263 7.67 12.57 -33.40
C ASP A 263 6.90 11.32 -32.93
N PRO A 264 5.60 11.44 -32.56
CA PRO A 264 4.82 10.34 -32.00
C PRO A 264 4.79 9.06 -32.86
N ASP A 265 4.71 9.21 -34.19
CA ASP A 265 4.64 8.07 -35.09
C ASP A 265 6.02 7.39 -35.25
N ALA A 266 7.09 8.17 -35.31
CA ALA A 266 8.44 7.63 -35.32
C ALA A 266 8.77 6.92 -33.99
N ALA A 267 8.43 7.53 -32.87
CA ALA A 267 8.57 6.96 -31.53
C ALA A 267 7.78 5.63 -31.39
N LEU A 268 6.55 5.58 -31.91
CA LEU A 268 5.73 4.36 -31.89
C LEU A 268 6.36 3.24 -32.74
N ARG A 269 6.89 3.58 -33.92
CA ARG A 269 7.59 2.61 -34.80
C ARG A 269 8.84 2.07 -34.11
N ASP A 270 9.68 2.94 -33.54
CA ASP A 270 10.88 2.52 -32.79
C ASP A 270 10.52 1.64 -31.60
N PHE A 271 9.51 2.05 -30.80
CA PHE A 271 9.08 1.25 -29.65
C PHE A 271 8.55 -0.13 -30.05
N LYS A 272 7.74 -0.24 -31.11
CA LYS A 272 7.26 -1.54 -31.63
C LYS A 272 8.40 -2.44 -32.10
N GLN A 273 9.43 -1.87 -32.75
CA GLN A 273 10.62 -2.63 -33.16
C GLN A 273 11.40 -3.12 -31.94
N ARG A 274 11.53 -2.30 -30.91
CA ARG A 274 12.14 -2.68 -29.63
C ARG A 274 11.36 -3.82 -28.96
N VAL A 275 10.02 -3.79 -28.96
CA VAL A 275 9.18 -4.89 -28.45
C VAL A 275 9.48 -6.18 -29.21
N LYS A 276 9.52 -6.15 -30.56
CA LYS A 276 9.87 -7.32 -31.38
C LYS A 276 11.25 -7.91 -31.07
N ALA A 277 12.24 -7.06 -30.78
CA ALA A 277 13.58 -7.53 -30.38
C ALA A 277 13.55 -8.28 -29.04
N TYR A 278 12.67 -7.86 -28.10
CA TYR A 278 12.46 -8.60 -26.85
C TYR A 278 11.65 -9.88 -27.05
N GLU A 279 10.65 -9.88 -27.95
CA GLU A 279 9.84 -11.06 -28.28
C GLU A 279 10.69 -12.19 -28.84
N ALA A 280 11.69 -11.88 -29.67
CA ALA A 280 12.62 -12.86 -30.25
C ALA A 280 13.48 -13.62 -29.22
N VAL A 281 13.61 -13.10 -27.99
CA VAL A 281 14.41 -13.71 -26.92
C VAL A 281 13.58 -14.01 -25.67
N TYR A 282 12.26 -13.81 -25.73
CA TYR A 282 11.41 -14.02 -24.58
C TYR A 282 11.11 -15.51 -24.38
N GLU A 283 11.36 -15.94 -23.16
CA GLU A 283 11.05 -17.26 -22.65
C GLU A 283 10.10 -17.11 -21.45
N THR A 284 8.86 -17.59 -21.59
CA THR A 284 7.91 -17.62 -20.46
C THR A 284 8.48 -18.46 -19.31
N ILE A 285 8.05 -18.17 -18.08
CA ILE A 285 8.47 -18.98 -16.93
C ILE A 285 7.87 -20.38 -17.05
N GLU A 286 8.70 -21.40 -16.90
CA GLU A 286 8.29 -22.80 -16.91
C GLU A 286 8.48 -23.45 -15.53
N ASP A 287 7.68 -24.49 -15.28
CA ASP A 287 7.65 -25.20 -14.01
C ASP A 287 8.97 -25.92 -13.66
N ASN A 288 9.77 -26.25 -14.68
CA ASN A 288 11.04 -26.95 -14.54
C ASN A 288 12.24 -26.01 -14.27
N GLU A 289 12.03 -24.68 -14.27
CA GLU A 289 13.10 -23.75 -13.93
C GLU A 289 13.54 -23.94 -12.48
N ASP A 290 14.83 -23.70 -12.19
CA ASP A 290 15.47 -23.90 -10.90
C ASP A 290 15.19 -25.30 -10.30
N MET A 291 15.35 -26.35 -11.11
CA MET A 291 15.06 -27.75 -10.75
C MET A 291 13.64 -27.99 -10.23
N GLY A 292 12.67 -27.15 -10.67
CA GLY A 292 11.28 -27.23 -10.26
C GLY A 292 10.94 -26.49 -8.97
N ASP A 293 11.88 -25.79 -8.35
CA ASP A 293 11.66 -25.02 -7.10
C ASP A 293 11.32 -23.54 -7.33
N ILE A 294 11.11 -23.15 -8.59
CA ILE A 294 10.78 -21.76 -8.93
C ILE A 294 9.44 -21.32 -8.30
N GLN A 295 9.44 -20.12 -7.76
CA GLN A 295 8.26 -19.47 -7.20
C GLN A 295 7.80 -18.36 -8.14
N TYR A 296 6.54 -18.41 -8.58
CA TYR A 296 6.04 -17.38 -9.47
C TYR A 296 4.53 -17.12 -9.36
N ILE A 297 4.16 -15.95 -9.83
CA ILE A 297 2.79 -15.51 -10.08
C ILE A 297 2.71 -15.07 -11.55
N LYS A 298 1.88 -15.71 -12.38
CA LYS A 298 1.61 -15.27 -13.75
C LYS A 298 0.29 -14.53 -13.81
N LEU A 299 0.31 -13.34 -14.38
CA LEU A 299 -0.85 -12.49 -14.58
C LEU A 299 -1.15 -12.39 -16.08
N TYR A 300 -2.32 -12.84 -16.48
CA TYR A 300 -2.81 -12.75 -17.86
C TYR A 300 -3.81 -11.60 -17.96
N ASN A 301 -3.59 -10.69 -18.91
CA ASN A 301 -4.45 -9.55 -19.21
C ASN A 301 -4.90 -8.80 -17.93
N VAL A 302 -3.94 -8.54 -17.05
CA VAL A 302 -4.08 -7.81 -15.79
C VAL A 302 -5.28 -8.27 -14.96
N GLY A 303 -5.20 -9.49 -14.43
CA GLY A 303 -6.17 -10.00 -13.47
C GLY A 303 -7.28 -10.90 -14.06
N GLN A 304 -7.41 -11.03 -15.38
CA GLN A 304 -8.37 -11.99 -15.95
C GLN A 304 -8.08 -13.44 -15.54
N LYS A 305 -6.79 -13.79 -15.46
CA LYS A 305 -6.33 -15.09 -14.98
C LYS A 305 -5.04 -14.93 -14.21
N VAL A 306 -4.98 -15.52 -13.03
CA VAL A 306 -3.76 -15.56 -12.20
C VAL A 306 -3.39 -17.01 -11.93
N VAL A 307 -2.13 -17.35 -12.18
CA VAL A 307 -1.57 -18.68 -11.89
C VAL A 307 -0.44 -18.50 -10.90
N THR A 308 -0.47 -19.24 -9.79
CA THR A 308 0.55 -19.18 -8.75
C THR A 308 1.23 -20.53 -8.57
N ARG A 309 2.54 -20.52 -8.35
CA ARG A 309 3.32 -21.71 -8.02
C ARG A 309 4.25 -21.43 -6.86
N ASN A 310 4.24 -22.33 -5.87
CA ASN A 310 5.11 -22.32 -4.68
C ASN A 310 5.08 -21.01 -3.87
N CYS A 311 4.08 -20.15 -4.03
CA CYS A 311 3.92 -18.89 -3.31
C CYS A 311 3.45 -19.12 -1.87
N LYS A 312 4.26 -19.83 -1.06
CA LYS A 312 3.95 -20.19 0.33
C LYS A 312 4.40 -19.09 1.29
N GLY A 313 3.68 -18.94 2.39
CA GLY A 313 3.95 -17.95 3.43
C GLY A 313 3.10 -16.69 3.29
N TYR A 314 3.09 -15.87 4.35
CA TYR A 314 2.19 -14.72 4.45
C TYR A 314 2.37 -13.71 3.30
N LEU A 315 3.57 -13.17 3.11
CA LEU A 315 3.81 -12.13 2.12
C LEU A 315 3.56 -12.58 0.67
N PRO A 316 4.08 -13.72 0.18
CA PRO A 316 3.76 -14.18 -1.16
C PRO A 316 2.27 -14.43 -1.37
N SER A 317 1.57 -14.95 -0.35
CA SER A 317 0.11 -15.15 -0.40
C SER A 317 -0.65 -13.82 -0.44
N GLN A 318 -0.23 -12.80 0.32
CA GLN A 318 -0.83 -11.46 0.27
C GLN A 318 -0.62 -10.80 -1.11
N VAL A 319 0.57 -10.95 -1.69
CA VAL A 319 0.85 -10.46 -3.05
C VAL A 319 -0.04 -11.16 -4.08
N ALA A 320 -0.14 -12.48 -4.03
CA ALA A 320 -1.00 -13.26 -4.94
C ALA A 320 -2.48 -12.87 -4.78
N PHE A 321 -2.97 -12.77 -3.55
CA PHE A 321 -4.33 -12.36 -3.24
C PHE A 321 -4.65 -10.96 -3.77
N TYR A 322 -3.76 -10.00 -3.53
CA TYR A 322 -3.94 -8.64 -4.03
C TYR A 322 -3.98 -8.60 -5.56
N LEU A 323 -3.03 -9.28 -6.24
CA LEU A 323 -2.94 -9.31 -7.70
C LEU A 323 -4.14 -10.01 -8.38
N GLN A 324 -4.85 -10.89 -7.67
CA GLN A 324 -6.11 -11.48 -8.13
C GLN A 324 -7.29 -10.49 -8.07
N ASN A 325 -7.17 -9.45 -7.26
CA ASN A 325 -8.24 -8.51 -6.94
C ASN A 325 -7.96 -7.09 -7.46
N ILE A 326 -7.15 -6.91 -8.49
CA ILE A 326 -6.92 -5.60 -9.10
C ILE A 326 -7.77 -5.42 -10.35
N HIS A 327 -8.32 -4.22 -10.52
CA HIS A 327 -9.00 -3.77 -11.72
C HIS A 327 -8.29 -2.54 -12.30
N ILE A 328 -8.17 -2.45 -13.63
CA ILE A 328 -7.44 -1.38 -14.33
C ILE A 328 -8.33 -0.52 -15.22
N GLY A 329 -9.61 -0.81 -15.28
CA GLY A 329 -10.56 -0.02 -16.06
C GLY A 329 -10.74 1.39 -15.49
N PRO A 330 -11.16 2.36 -16.32
CA PRO A 330 -11.47 3.71 -15.87
C PRO A 330 -12.70 3.68 -14.97
N ARG A 331 -12.57 4.26 -13.79
CA ARG A 331 -13.64 4.44 -12.81
C ARG A 331 -13.33 5.60 -11.89
N LYS A 332 -14.35 6.10 -11.21
CA LYS A 332 -14.22 7.13 -10.18
C LYS A 332 -14.53 6.53 -8.80
N ILE A 333 -13.86 7.03 -7.77
CA ILE A 333 -14.14 6.71 -6.38
C ILE A 333 -14.39 8.05 -5.68
N TRP A 334 -15.58 8.25 -5.16
CA TRP A 334 -15.91 9.41 -4.35
C TRP A 334 -15.95 9.00 -2.89
N LEU A 335 -15.18 9.70 -2.06
CA LEU A 335 -15.22 9.55 -0.62
C LEU A 335 -15.96 10.74 -0.04
N THR A 336 -16.91 10.49 0.88
CA THR A 336 -17.61 11.52 1.62
C THR A 336 -17.81 11.09 3.06
N ARG A 337 -17.89 12.07 3.95
CA ARG A 337 -18.36 11.85 5.32
C ARG A 337 -19.89 11.69 5.31
N PRO A 338 -20.46 11.04 6.35
CA PRO A 338 -21.89 11.14 6.58
C PRO A 338 -22.34 12.60 6.62
N ALA A 339 -23.57 12.85 6.23
CA ALA A 339 -24.16 14.17 6.30
C ALA A 339 -24.29 14.64 7.77
N GLU A 340 -24.29 15.95 7.99
CA GLU A 340 -24.38 16.54 9.31
C GLU A 340 -25.60 16.06 10.09
N SER A 341 -25.39 15.64 11.33
CA SER A 341 -26.43 15.17 12.25
C SER A 341 -26.64 16.12 13.43
N VAL A 342 -27.74 15.94 14.15
CA VAL A 342 -28.13 16.80 15.27
C VAL A 342 -27.13 16.70 16.44
N LEU A 343 -26.41 15.61 16.57
CA LEU A 343 -25.33 15.49 17.56
C LEU A 343 -24.01 15.98 16.98
N PRO A 344 -23.20 16.67 17.80
CA PRO A 344 -21.93 17.22 17.34
C PRO A 344 -21.03 16.14 16.76
N ASP A 345 -20.35 16.51 15.68
CA ASP A 345 -19.34 15.70 15.02
C ASP A 345 -18.23 15.41 16.02
N SER A 346 -18.24 14.23 16.63
CA SER A 346 -17.15 13.78 17.49
C SER A 346 -16.17 12.95 16.66
N ASP A 347 -14.88 13.09 16.91
CA ASP A 347 -13.84 12.23 16.31
C ASP A 347 -13.95 10.76 16.81
N TYR A 348 -15.05 10.41 17.49
CA TYR A 348 -15.30 9.12 18.12
C TYR A 348 -16.65 8.57 17.78
N ASP A 349 -16.78 7.26 17.87
CA ASP A 349 -18.07 6.58 17.68
C ASP A 349 -19.06 7.03 18.76
N VAL A 350 -20.16 7.64 18.33
CA VAL A 350 -21.21 8.16 19.21
C VAL A 350 -22.19 7.07 19.70
N GLY A 351 -21.99 5.82 19.29
CA GLY A 351 -22.89 4.72 19.65
C GLY A 351 -24.20 4.69 18.86
N GLU A 352 -25.08 3.75 19.16
CA GLU A 352 -26.33 3.50 18.42
C GLU A 352 -27.44 4.57 18.62
N GLY A 353 -27.15 5.67 19.27
CA GLY A 353 -28.08 6.70 19.69
C GLY A 353 -28.49 7.67 18.59
N GLY A 354 -29.26 7.23 17.69
CA GLY A 354 -30.34 7.91 16.97
C GLY A 354 -30.17 9.35 16.51
N GLU A 355 -29.24 9.62 15.64
CA GLU A 355 -29.02 10.96 15.15
C GLU A 355 -29.79 11.18 13.86
N GLU A 356 -30.72 12.11 13.91
CA GLU A 356 -31.39 12.63 12.73
C GLU A 356 -30.51 13.66 12.05
N LEU A 357 -30.52 13.68 10.72
CA LEU A 357 -29.79 14.70 9.97
C LEU A 357 -30.34 16.09 10.26
N THR A 358 -29.48 17.07 10.34
CA THR A 358 -29.84 18.48 10.32
C THR A 358 -30.47 18.83 8.96
N GLU A 359 -31.09 20.00 8.87
CA GLU A 359 -31.61 20.50 7.59
C GLU A 359 -30.48 20.66 6.55
N GLU A 360 -29.30 21.10 6.98
CA GLU A 360 -28.13 21.20 6.13
C GLU A 360 -27.64 19.81 5.69
N GLY A 361 -27.58 18.84 6.60
CA GLY A 361 -27.25 17.46 6.28
C GLY A 361 -28.21 16.84 5.26
N ARG A 362 -29.53 17.07 5.40
CA ARG A 362 -30.51 16.62 4.40
C ARG A 362 -30.28 17.28 3.04
N ARG A 363 -29.99 18.58 3.03
CA ARG A 363 -29.68 19.34 1.80
C ARG A 363 -28.43 18.79 1.13
N TYR A 364 -27.37 18.53 1.89
CA TYR A 364 -26.15 17.92 1.38
C TYR A 364 -26.41 16.55 0.75
N SER A 365 -27.12 15.64 1.44
CA SER A 365 -27.48 14.32 0.93
C SER A 365 -28.25 14.39 -0.41
N MET A 366 -29.21 15.32 -0.54
CA MET A 366 -29.92 15.56 -1.80
C MET A 366 -28.99 16.10 -2.89
N THR A 367 -28.09 17.02 -2.54
CA THR A 367 -27.12 17.60 -3.48
C THR A 367 -26.19 16.54 -4.05
N VAL A 368 -25.69 15.65 -3.21
CA VAL A 368 -24.86 14.50 -3.64
C VAL A 368 -25.65 13.61 -4.62
N ALA A 369 -26.92 13.28 -4.32
CA ALA A 369 -27.71 12.45 -5.20
C ALA A 369 -27.88 13.07 -6.61
N LYS A 370 -28.20 14.36 -6.69
CA LYS A 370 -28.34 15.09 -7.95
C LYS A 370 -27.01 15.19 -8.71
N TYR A 371 -25.92 15.48 -7.99
CA TYR A 371 -24.57 15.55 -8.58
C TYR A 371 -24.19 14.23 -9.24
N LEU A 372 -24.41 13.10 -8.57
CA LEU A 372 -24.09 11.78 -9.11
C LEU A 372 -24.92 11.44 -10.35
N GLN A 373 -26.18 11.86 -10.42
CA GLN A 373 -27.02 11.71 -11.62
C GLN A 373 -26.45 12.51 -12.80
N ALA A 374 -26.17 13.80 -12.60
CA ALA A 374 -25.61 14.67 -13.62
C ALA A 374 -24.23 14.20 -14.08
N GLU A 375 -23.39 13.74 -13.14
CA GLU A 375 -22.08 13.17 -13.44
C GLU A 375 -22.21 11.88 -14.28
N GLN A 376 -23.16 11.02 -13.98
CA GLN A 376 -23.39 9.80 -14.76
C GLN A 376 -23.83 10.09 -16.19
N GLU A 377 -24.67 11.09 -16.40
CA GLU A 377 -25.15 11.51 -17.72
C GLU A 377 -24.04 12.15 -18.57
N THR A 378 -23.15 12.93 -17.94
CA THR A 378 -22.08 13.67 -18.62
C THR A 378 -20.77 12.88 -18.73
N SER A 379 -20.63 11.77 -18.00
CA SER A 379 -19.41 10.98 -17.92
C SER A 379 -19.02 10.40 -19.27
N LYS A 380 -17.72 10.49 -19.60
CA LYS A 380 -17.10 9.81 -20.74
C LYS A 380 -16.68 8.37 -20.44
N ILE A 381 -16.87 7.92 -19.19
CA ILE A 381 -16.58 6.54 -18.78
C ILE A 381 -17.70 5.65 -19.33
N THR A 382 -17.33 4.56 -19.99
CA THR A 382 -18.23 3.57 -20.58
C THR A 382 -18.04 2.20 -19.97
N GLY A 383 -19.01 1.31 -20.18
CA GLY A 383 -18.97 -0.05 -19.62
C GLY A 383 -19.22 -0.06 -18.11
N PRO A 384 -18.70 -1.06 -17.39
CA PRO A 384 -18.97 -1.20 -15.94
C PRO A 384 -18.59 0.02 -15.11
N GLY A 385 -17.57 0.78 -15.52
CA GLY A 385 -17.14 2.00 -14.81
C GLY A 385 -18.18 3.13 -14.82
N ALA A 386 -19.15 3.10 -15.74
CA ALA A 386 -20.26 4.05 -15.79
C ALA A 386 -21.35 3.76 -14.73
N GLU A 387 -21.40 2.52 -14.21
CA GLU A 387 -22.31 2.16 -13.15
C GLU A 387 -21.77 2.67 -11.81
N ILE A 388 -22.67 3.13 -10.92
CA ILE A 388 -22.31 3.61 -9.59
C ILE A 388 -22.80 2.61 -8.54
N LEU A 389 -21.93 2.26 -7.60
CA LEU A 389 -22.22 1.45 -6.41
C LEU A 389 -21.96 2.30 -5.16
N ILE A 390 -22.89 2.28 -4.22
CA ILE A 390 -22.74 2.97 -2.93
C ILE A 390 -22.24 1.98 -1.88
N LEU A 391 -21.19 2.35 -1.16
CA LEU A 391 -20.72 1.66 0.03
C LEU A 391 -20.87 2.59 1.24
N ALA A 392 -21.50 2.12 2.31
CA ALA A 392 -21.72 2.94 3.50
C ALA A 392 -21.45 2.16 4.79
N GLY A 393 -21.25 2.88 5.89
CA GLY A 393 -21.26 2.33 7.23
C GLY A 393 -22.64 1.80 7.63
N THR A 394 -22.75 1.27 8.84
CA THR A 394 -24.00 0.69 9.36
C THR A 394 -24.65 1.55 10.43
N GLN A 395 -24.06 2.67 10.82
CA GLN A 395 -24.62 3.59 11.78
C GLN A 395 -25.88 4.27 11.23
N LYS A 396 -26.73 4.81 12.09
CA LYS A 396 -27.98 5.43 11.65
C LYS A 396 -27.73 6.63 10.74
N VAL A 397 -26.75 7.47 11.10
CA VAL A 397 -26.35 8.64 10.30
C VAL A 397 -25.87 8.25 8.89
N ASP A 398 -25.17 7.12 8.74
CA ASP A 398 -24.76 6.60 7.43
C ASP A 398 -25.97 6.29 6.57
N ARG A 399 -26.95 5.57 7.14
CA ARG A 399 -28.18 5.15 6.43
C ARG A 399 -29.03 6.35 6.03
N GLU A 400 -29.17 7.34 6.89
CA GLU A 400 -29.91 8.57 6.58
C GLU A 400 -29.20 9.41 5.52
N SER A 401 -27.87 9.47 5.57
CA SER A 401 -27.05 10.18 4.58
C SER A 401 -27.20 9.62 3.16
N ILE A 402 -27.45 8.31 3.03
CA ILE A 402 -27.65 7.67 1.72
C ILE A 402 -29.10 7.51 1.32
N ALA A 403 -30.06 7.99 2.10
CA ALA A 403 -31.51 7.78 1.86
C ALA A 403 -31.94 8.22 0.45
N HIS A 404 -31.39 9.31 -0.07
CA HIS A 404 -31.71 9.80 -1.41
C HIS A 404 -30.98 9.03 -2.51
N VAL A 405 -29.73 8.65 -2.31
CA VAL A 405 -28.93 7.92 -3.29
C VAL A 405 -29.34 6.45 -3.43
N GLN A 406 -29.78 5.81 -2.34
CA GLN A 406 -30.22 4.40 -2.37
C GLN A 406 -31.44 4.14 -3.25
N MET A 407 -32.22 5.17 -3.57
CA MET A 407 -33.34 5.06 -4.50
C MET A 407 -32.90 4.98 -5.96
N LEU A 408 -31.68 5.38 -6.25
CA LEU A 408 -31.11 5.51 -7.60
C LEU A 408 -30.05 4.44 -7.89
N TYR A 409 -29.31 4.02 -6.88
CA TYR A 409 -28.12 3.18 -7.02
C TYR A 409 -28.15 1.99 -6.05
N PRO A 410 -27.53 0.85 -6.42
CA PRO A 410 -27.35 -0.26 -5.50
C PRO A 410 -26.46 0.14 -4.33
N VAL A 411 -26.84 -0.29 -3.13
CA VAL A 411 -26.14 0.01 -1.87
C VAL A 411 -25.68 -1.27 -1.22
N ALA A 412 -24.44 -1.24 -0.70
CA ALA A 412 -23.90 -2.24 0.22
C ALA A 412 -23.45 -1.54 1.50
N THR A 413 -23.78 -2.11 2.66
CA THR A 413 -23.40 -1.57 3.96
C THR A 413 -22.47 -2.52 4.70
N THR A 414 -21.52 -1.97 5.47
CA THR A 414 -20.57 -2.75 6.26
C THR A 414 -20.10 -2.00 7.50
N PRO A 415 -19.99 -2.66 8.67
CA PRO A 415 -19.46 -2.03 9.87
C PRO A 415 -17.98 -1.65 9.75
N LEU A 416 -17.27 -2.15 8.73
CA LEU A 416 -15.87 -1.78 8.50
C LEU A 416 -15.68 -0.31 8.12
N LEU A 417 -16.75 0.38 7.72
CA LEU A 417 -16.77 1.81 7.38
C LEU A 417 -17.22 2.72 8.53
N ASN A 418 -17.66 2.15 9.66
CA ASN A 418 -18.06 2.91 10.84
C ASN A 418 -16.86 3.73 11.41
N GLU A 419 -17.16 4.74 12.23
CA GLU A 419 -16.11 5.57 12.84
C GLU A 419 -15.17 4.75 13.74
N ILE A 420 -14.03 5.34 14.08
CA ILE A 420 -13.11 4.81 15.08
C ILE A 420 -13.82 4.70 16.43
N HIS A 421 -13.74 3.53 17.05
CA HIS A 421 -14.44 3.29 18.30
C HIS A 421 -13.68 3.90 19.48
N GLY A 422 -14.34 4.82 20.19
CA GLY A 422 -13.75 5.55 21.34
C GLY A 422 -13.67 4.75 22.66
N GLY A 423 -14.08 3.47 22.66
CA GLY A 423 -14.09 2.65 23.87
C GLY A 423 -14.99 3.24 24.96
N GLU A 424 -14.46 3.46 26.15
CA GLU A 424 -15.16 4.10 27.27
C GLU A 424 -15.41 5.60 27.06
N LEU A 425 -14.72 6.22 26.09
CA LEU A 425 -14.90 7.63 25.74
C LEU A 425 -15.86 7.83 24.57
N SER A 426 -16.51 6.76 24.08
CA SER A 426 -17.52 6.85 23.01
C SER A 426 -18.64 7.80 23.41
N GLY A 427 -19.04 8.70 22.50
CA GLY A 427 -20.07 9.71 22.73
C GLY A 427 -19.61 10.94 23.52
N MET A 428 -18.35 11.00 23.92
CA MET A 428 -17.77 12.18 24.57
C MET A 428 -17.32 13.18 23.51
N ASP A 429 -17.70 14.45 23.67
CA ASP A 429 -17.17 15.51 22.82
C ASP A 429 -15.69 15.81 23.13
N ARG A 430 -15.05 16.47 22.19
CA ARG A 430 -13.60 16.73 22.23
C ARG A 430 -13.18 17.60 23.44
N GLU A 431 -13.97 18.59 23.81
CA GLU A 431 -13.64 19.50 24.93
C GLU A 431 -13.83 18.79 26.27
N SER A 432 -14.89 17.97 26.38
CA SER A 432 -15.09 17.11 27.55
C SER A 432 -13.95 16.10 27.71
N PHE A 433 -13.48 15.49 26.64
CA PHE A 433 -12.33 14.58 26.70
C PHE A 433 -11.08 15.30 27.19
N ARG A 434 -10.78 16.47 26.63
CA ARG A 434 -9.61 17.27 26.99
C ARG A 434 -9.61 17.70 28.44
N THR A 435 -10.80 18.10 28.98
CA THR A 435 -10.93 18.62 30.34
C THR A 435 -11.02 17.53 31.40
N GLN A 436 -11.72 16.43 31.11
CA GLN A 436 -11.93 15.35 32.07
C GLN A 436 -10.77 14.36 32.13
N TYR A 437 -10.05 14.17 31.00
CA TYR A 437 -8.95 13.20 30.88
C TYR A 437 -7.70 13.83 30.24
N PRO A 438 -7.13 14.90 30.85
CA PRO A 438 -6.03 15.66 30.23
C PRO A 438 -4.79 14.81 29.95
N GLU A 439 -4.46 13.83 30.80
CA GLU A 439 -3.32 12.94 30.58
C GLU A 439 -3.50 12.03 29.35
N LEU A 440 -4.70 11.48 29.17
CA LEU A 440 -5.01 10.66 27.98
C LEU A 440 -5.06 11.52 26.71
N TRP A 441 -5.58 12.73 26.83
CA TRP A 441 -5.56 13.71 25.75
C TRP A 441 -4.13 14.00 25.29
N GLU A 442 -3.21 14.27 26.24
CA GLU A 442 -1.82 14.55 25.92
C GLU A 442 -1.12 13.35 25.26
N LEU A 443 -1.34 12.12 25.76
CA LEU A 443 -0.83 10.90 25.14
C LEU A 443 -1.33 10.72 23.70
N ARG A 444 -2.60 11.03 23.44
CA ARG A 444 -3.17 10.97 22.09
C ARG A 444 -2.54 12.02 21.16
N GLU A 445 -2.36 13.25 21.64
CA GLU A 445 -1.75 14.30 20.81
C GLU A 445 -0.28 14.01 20.49
N GLN A 446 0.45 13.30 21.36
CA GLN A 446 1.83 12.87 21.10
C GLN A 446 1.92 11.83 19.99
N ASP A 447 0.96 10.90 19.90
CA ASP A 447 0.96 9.84 18.89
C ASP A 447 -0.46 9.36 18.56
N LYS A 448 -1.16 10.11 17.73
CA LYS A 448 -2.55 9.75 17.31
C LYS A 448 -2.62 8.44 16.54
N LEU A 449 -1.54 8.01 15.90
CA LEU A 449 -1.55 6.79 15.11
C LEU A 449 -1.65 5.54 15.98
N GLU A 450 -0.84 5.51 17.04
CA GLU A 450 -0.71 4.34 17.91
C GLU A 450 -1.62 4.43 19.16
N PHE A 451 -2.10 5.63 19.51
CA PHE A 451 -2.98 5.81 20.66
C PHE A 451 -4.27 5.01 20.48
N ARG A 452 -4.47 4.05 21.37
CA ARG A 452 -5.70 3.26 21.46
C ARG A 452 -6.59 3.84 22.55
N PHE A 453 -7.86 4.08 22.21
CA PHE A 453 -8.86 4.50 23.19
C PHE A 453 -9.06 3.45 24.28
N PRO A 454 -9.20 3.87 25.56
CA PRO A 454 -9.35 2.93 26.67
C PRO A 454 -10.71 2.21 26.65
N GLY A 455 -10.75 1.03 27.28
CA GLY A 455 -11.96 0.24 27.46
C GLY A 455 -12.25 -0.74 26.32
N ALA A 456 -13.37 -1.44 26.48
CA ALA A 456 -13.77 -2.50 25.56
C ALA A 456 -14.12 -1.93 24.19
N GLY A 457 -13.54 -2.50 23.14
CA GLY A 457 -13.77 -2.08 21.76
C GLY A 457 -12.99 -0.84 21.32
N GLY A 458 -12.26 -0.14 22.22
CA GLY A 458 -11.48 1.04 21.83
C GLY A 458 -10.46 0.73 20.75
N GLU A 459 -10.41 1.57 19.71
CA GLU A 459 -9.52 1.44 18.56
C GLU A 459 -8.42 2.51 18.58
N SER A 460 -7.35 2.25 17.86
CA SER A 460 -6.37 3.23 17.39
C SER A 460 -6.51 3.41 15.88
N TYR A 461 -5.85 4.41 15.28
CA TYR A 461 -5.77 4.51 13.82
C TYR A 461 -5.11 3.26 13.20
N GLN A 462 -4.17 2.62 13.88
CA GLN A 462 -3.60 1.34 13.44
C GLN A 462 -4.67 0.23 13.35
N ASP A 463 -5.63 0.20 14.27
CA ASP A 463 -6.74 -0.76 14.22
C ASP A 463 -7.67 -0.45 13.07
N VAL A 464 -8.00 0.82 12.84
CA VAL A 464 -8.80 1.25 11.68
C VAL A 464 -8.11 0.86 10.37
N ILE A 465 -6.80 1.10 10.24
CA ILE A 465 -6.00 0.70 9.07
C ILE A 465 -6.09 -0.81 8.83
N GLN A 466 -6.02 -1.63 9.90
CA GLN A 466 -6.17 -3.08 9.77
C GLN A 466 -7.61 -3.47 9.37
N ARG A 467 -8.61 -2.83 9.99
CA ARG A 467 -10.03 -3.08 9.75
C ARG A 467 -10.46 -2.76 8.32
N VAL A 468 -9.93 -1.70 7.71
CA VAL A 468 -10.31 -1.27 6.35
C VAL A 468 -9.57 -2.03 5.23
N ARG A 469 -8.65 -2.95 5.53
CA ARG A 469 -7.94 -3.73 4.49
C ARG A 469 -8.87 -4.47 3.52
N PRO A 470 -9.92 -5.17 3.96
CA PRO A 470 -10.88 -5.79 3.04
C PRO A 470 -11.58 -4.78 2.15
N ILE A 471 -11.91 -3.60 2.68
CA ILE A 471 -12.51 -2.51 1.90
C ILE A 471 -11.57 -2.03 0.80
N ILE A 472 -10.29 -1.84 1.11
CA ILE A 472 -9.28 -1.43 0.11
C ILE A 472 -9.22 -2.45 -1.03
N VAL A 473 -9.20 -3.75 -0.72
CA VAL A 473 -9.21 -4.80 -1.75
C VAL A 473 -10.50 -4.76 -2.57
N GLU A 474 -11.65 -4.53 -1.93
CA GLU A 474 -12.92 -4.38 -2.64
C GLU A 474 -12.92 -3.15 -3.57
N LEU A 475 -12.43 -2.00 -3.11
CA LEU A 475 -12.28 -0.80 -3.93
C LEU A 475 -11.35 -1.00 -5.13
N GLU A 476 -10.26 -1.77 -4.95
CA GLU A 476 -9.33 -2.10 -6.05
C GLU A 476 -9.95 -3.09 -7.05
N ARG A 477 -10.79 -4.00 -6.59
CA ARG A 477 -11.42 -5.05 -7.40
C ARG A 477 -12.60 -4.54 -8.21
N GLN A 478 -13.36 -3.58 -7.70
CA GLN A 478 -14.60 -3.12 -8.32
C GLN A 478 -14.37 -2.50 -9.71
N PRO A 479 -15.06 -2.99 -10.73
CA PRO A 479 -15.05 -2.37 -12.05
C PRO A 479 -15.95 -1.13 -12.15
N ARG A 480 -16.90 -0.95 -11.22
CA ARG A 480 -17.84 0.16 -11.15
C ARG A 480 -17.21 1.39 -10.51
N SER A 481 -17.75 2.56 -10.80
CA SER A 481 -17.52 3.74 -9.98
C SER A 481 -18.17 3.59 -8.61
N LEU A 482 -17.55 4.17 -7.59
CA LEU A 482 -17.92 3.92 -6.19
C LEU A 482 -18.16 5.23 -5.45
N VAL A 483 -19.22 5.28 -4.64
CA VAL A 483 -19.36 6.30 -3.60
C VAL A 483 -19.19 5.61 -2.26
N VAL A 484 -18.25 6.08 -1.45
CA VAL A 484 -17.97 5.53 -0.12
C VAL A 484 -18.35 6.57 0.91
N VAL A 485 -19.42 6.30 1.64
CA VAL A 485 -19.85 7.10 2.79
C VAL A 485 -19.25 6.49 4.04
N CYS A 486 -18.29 7.20 4.63
CA CYS A 486 -17.55 6.73 5.80
C CYS A 486 -17.10 7.90 6.67
N HIS A 487 -16.90 7.63 7.94
CA HIS A 487 -16.49 8.62 8.91
C HIS A 487 -15.02 9.06 8.73
N LEU A 488 -14.63 10.13 9.43
CA LEU A 488 -13.36 10.85 9.21
C LEU A 488 -12.12 9.94 9.31
N ALA A 489 -12.03 9.10 10.33
CA ALA A 489 -10.85 8.24 10.50
C ALA A 489 -10.72 7.23 9.35
N VAL A 490 -11.83 6.66 8.90
CA VAL A 490 -11.86 5.74 7.76
C VAL A 490 -11.58 6.46 6.45
N GLN A 491 -12.17 7.65 6.24
CA GLN A 491 -11.94 8.46 5.04
C GLN A 491 -10.46 8.85 4.92
N ARG A 492 -9.82 9.26 6.01
CA ARG A 492 -8.36 9.52 6.08
C ARG A 492 -7.55 8.30 5.65
N CYS A 493 -7.91 7.11 6.14
CA CYS A 493 -7.24 5.87 5.77
C CYS A 493 -7.38 5.56 4.28
N LEU A 494 -8.58 5.64 3.72
CA LEU A 494 -8.83 5.37 2.30
C LEU A 494 -8.15 6.41 1.41
N HIS A 495 -8.26 7.69 1.75
CA HIS A 495 -7.58 8.78 1.03
C HIS A 495 -6.07 8.58 1.03
N ALA A 496 -5.47 8.33 2.20
CA ALA A 496 -4.03 8.09 2.33
C ALA A 496 -3.56 6.91 1.48
N TYR A 497 -4.31 5.81 1.47
CA TYR A 497 -4.01 4.65 0.65
C TYR A 497 -3.94 5.01 -0.84
N PHE A 498 -4.98 5.65 -1.39
CA PHE A 498 -5.02 5.97 -2.82
C PHE A 498 -4.00 7.03 -3.22
N MET A 499 -3.72 7.99 -2.35
CA MET A 499 -2.72 9.04 -2.58
C MET A 499 -1.29 8.60 -2.28
N GLY A 500 -1.09 7.41 -1.70
CA GLY A 500 0.24 6.92 -1.32
C GLY A 500 0.88 7.73 -0.19
N ILE A 501 0.05 8.31 0.70
CA ILE A 501 0.52 9.07 1.86
C ILE A 501 1.05 8.08 2.91
N GLU A 502 2.13 8.48 3.56
CA GLU A 502 2.75 7.70 4.62
C GLU A 502 1.78 7.49 5.80
N VAL A 503 1.74 6.26 6.33
CA VAL A 503 0.81 5.85 7.40
C VAL A 503 0.91 6.75 8.64
N SER A 504 2.10 7.22 8.99
CA SER A 504 2.34 8.16 10.10
C SER A 504 1.56 9.49 9.98
N LYS A 505 1.21 9.88 8.77
CA LYS A 505 0.51 11.15 8.48
C LYS A 505 -1.01 11.01 8.42
N VAL A 506 -1.53 9.78 8.43
CA VAL A 506 -2.98 9.52 8.29
C VAL A 506 -3.83 10.29 9.29
N PRO A 507 -3.53 10.32 10.60
CA PRO A 507 -4.37 11.02 11.58
C PRO A 507 -4.45 12.54 11.41
N TYR A 508 -3.57 13.11 10.59
CA TYR A 508 -3.41 14.56 10.42
C TYR A 508 -3.88 15.08 9.06
N ILE A 509 -4.46 14.21 8.21
CA ILE A 509 -5.02 14.61 6.92
C ILE A 509 -6.28 15.43 7.19
N ASP A 510 -6.34 16.63 6.61
CA ASP A 510 -7.53 17.47 6.67
C ASP A 510 -8.49 17.09 5.53
N LEU A 511 -9.72 16.71 5.91
CA LEU A 511 -10.78 16.34 4.99
C LEU A 511 -12.07 17.01 5.50
N PRO A 512 -12.52 18.09 4.85
CA PRO A 512 -13.66 18.85 5.30
C PRO A 512 -14.98 18.06 5.26
N THR A 513 -15.98 18.52 6.01
CA THR A 513 -17.37 18.08 5.90
C THR A 513 -18.03 18.68 4.66
N HIS A 514 -19.12 18.07 4.19
CA HIS A 514 -19.93 18.53 3.04
C HIS A 514 -19.13 18.68 1.73
N GLU A 515 -18.09 17.84 1.56
CA GLU A 515 -17.31 17.76 0.33
C GLU A 515 -17.23 16.32 -0.17
N LEU A 516 -17.16 16.16 -1.50
CA LEU A 516 -16.80 14.92 -2.14
C LEU A 516 -15.31 14.94 -2.50
N THR A 517 -14.56 13.96 -2.03
CA THR A 517 -13.21 13.71 -2.51
C THR A 517 -13.26 12.74 -3.69
N GLU A 518 -13.14 13.25 -4.91
CA GLU A 518 -13.07 12.44 -6.12
C GLU A 518 -11.66 11.91 -6.32
N LEU A 519 -11.53 10.60 -6.45
CA LEU A 519 -10.30 9.88 -6.73
C LEU A 519 -10.43 9.17 -8.08
N ILE A 520 -9.48 9.39 -8.98
CA ILE A 520 -9.43 8.72 -10.29
C ILE A 520 -8.14 7.91 -10.36
N PRO A 521 -8.18 6.61 -10.02
CA PRO A 521 -7.02 5.75 -10.12
C PRO A 521 -6.53 5.61 -11.56
N SER A 522 -5.23 5.80 -11.78
CA SER A 522 -4.60 5.71 -13.10
C SER A 522 -3.26 4.96 -13.03
N PRO A 523 -2.69 4.54 -14.17
CA PRO A 523 -1.36 3.92 -14.21
C PRO A 523 -0.22 4.83 -13.71
N PHE A 524 -0.45 6.13 -13.63
CA PHE A 524 0.57 7.10 -13.19
C PHE A 524 0.45 7.48 -11.72
N GLY A 525 -0.68 7.22 -11.12
CA GLY A 525 -1.03 7.58 -9.75
C GLY A 525 -2.55 7.73 -9.63
N THR A 526 -3.00 8.35 -8.58
CA THR A 526 -4.41 8.69 -8.39
C THR A 526 -4.55 10.21 -8.50
N ASP A 527 -5.37 10.67 -9.42
CA ASP A 527 -5.75 12.07 -9.48
C ASP A 527 -6.80 12.32 -8.40
N CYS A 528 -6.67 13.42 -7.65
CA CYS A 528 -7.55 13.78 -6.55
C CYS A 528 -8.14 15.18 -6.78
N ARG A 529 -9.45 15.31 -6.57
CA ARG A 529 -10.15 16.58 -6.60
C ARG A 529 -11.12 16.64 -5.42
N HIS A 530 -11.15 17.76 -4.72
CA HIS A 530 -12.17 18.08 -3.74
C HIS A 530 -13.28 18.87 -4.41
N ILE A 531 -14.53 18.48 -4.19
CA ILE A 531 -15.72 19.05 -4.81
C ILE A 531 -16.59 19.55 -3.69
N THR A 532 -16.70 20.85 -3.57
CA THR A 532 -17.52 21.51 -2.55
C THR A 532 -19.02 21.39 -2.88
N GLN A 533 -19.88 21.56 -1.88
CA GLN A 533 -21.34 21.55 -2.10
C GLN A 533 -21.77 22.62 -3.12
N ALA A 534 -21.13 23.78 -3.12
CA ALA A 534 -21.43 24.85 -4.10
C ALA A 534 -21.06 24.43 -5.52
N GLU A 535 -19.90 23.76 -5.72
CA GLU A 535 -19.51 23.22 -7.02
C GLU A 535 -20.45 22.11 -7.48
N MET A 536 -20.89 21.21 -6.57
CA MET A 536 -21.89 20.20 -6.89
C MET A 536 -23.20 20.83 -7.37
N MET A 537 -23.67 21.88 -6.68
CA MET A 537 -24.89 22.60 -7.05
C MET A 537 -24.78 23.33 -8.39
N SER A 538 -23.60 23.77 -8.79
CA SER A 538 -23.37 24.42 -10.10
C SER A 538 -23.29 23.42 -11.25
N HIS A 539 -23.25 22.11 -10.97
CA HIS A 539 -23.07 21.06 -11.97
C HIS A 539 -24.39 20.60 -12.60
N PHE A 540 -25.54 20.96 -12.00
CA PHE A 540 -26.88 20.60 -12.49
C PHE A 540 -27.86 21.78 -12.59
#